data_367d73dbefb610ade5386bbd373b28db
#
_entry.id   367d73dbefb610ade5386bbd373b28db
#
_cell.length_a   1.000
_cell.length_b   1.000
_cell.length_c   1.000
_cell.angle_alpha   90.00
_cell.angle_beta   90.00
_cell.angle_gamma   90.00
#
_symmetry.space_group_name_H-M   'P 1'
#
loop_
_entity.id
_entity.type
_entity.pdbx_description
1 polymer ?
#
loop_
_entity_poly.entity_id
_entity_poly.type
_entity_poly.pdbx_seq_one_letter_code
_entity_poly.pdbx_strand_id
1 'polypeptide(L)'
;MNLGAIDQGRLLYSIFMALAFGAFLLVRRCLPRESSPLSKLGLRERFVLASAAFAGGAICAKIPFVVASIGQSSGLLAWAADGKTITAGLAGAYLCVEIAKWFLGIRFKTGDSFALPLAVALMIGRLGCFFNGCCHGIATNLPWGIDFQGLGPMHPTQLYEVLFHGSMALVLWHLTLSKQLATHRLQFYLILYCIYRFITETIRPEPAFGLGLTIFQWTMLLFGIGLAIQWLVESRNEVRGNRPRALD
;
A
#
# COMPACT_ATOMS: atom_id res chain seq x y z
N MET A 1 -16.00 -25.88 14.65
CA MET A 1 -15.66 -24.47 14.34
C MET A 1 -16.61 -23.58 15.13
N ASN A 2 -16.09 -22.74 16.02
CA ASN A 2 -16.93 -21.91 16.92
C ASN A 2 -17.42 -20.67 16.15
N LEU A 3 -18.68 -20.65 15.72
CA LEU A 3 -19.28 -19.55 14.93
C LEU A 3 -19.07 -18.19 15.60
N GLY A 4 -19.13 -18.16 16.95
CA GLY A 4 -18.87 -16.92 17.70
C GLY A 4 -17.46 -16.34 17.58
N ALA A 5 -16.43 -17.18 17.37
CA ALA A 5 -15.04 -16.71 17.19
C ALA A 5 -14.82 -16.10 15.80
N ILE A 6 -15.50 -16.61 14.78
CA ILE A 6 -15.45 -16.07 13.41
C ILE A 6 -16.11 -14.69 13.36
N ASP A 7 -17.23 -14.52 14.03
CA ASP A 7 -17.94 -13.21 14.09
C ASP A 7 -17.14 -12.18 14.87
N GLN A 8 -16.46 -12.59 15.96
CA GLN A 8 -15.56 -11.70 16.71
C GLN A 8 -14.35 -11.24 15.88
N GLY A 9 -13.72 -12.14 15.12
CA GLY A 9 -12.61 -11.79 14.25
C GLY A 9 -13.00 -10.78 13.17
N ARG A 10 -14.14 -10.97 12.52
CA ARG A 10 -14.68 -10.05 11.51
C ARG A 10 -15.04 -8.69 12.10
N LEU A 11 -15.62 -8.67 13.31
CA LEU A 11 -15.94 -7.43 14.00
C LEU A 11 -14.67 -6.63 14.33
N LEU A 12 -13.66 -7.29 14.91
CA LEU A 12 -12.36 -6.66 15.20
C LEU A 12 -11.72 -6.15 13.93
N TYR A 13 -11.71 -6.93 12.85
CA TYR A 13 -11.20 -6.47 11.55
C TYR A 13 -11.88 -5.18 11.09
N SER A 14 -13.20 -5.11 11.17
CA SER A 14 -13.96 -3.91 10.78
C SER A 14 -13.63 -2.71 11.65
N ILE A 15 -13.47 -2.91 12.96
CA ILE A 15 -13.06 -1.87 13.91
C ILE A 15 -11.65 -1.35 13.55
N PHE A 16 -10.69 -2.24 13.32
CA PHE A 16 -9.34 -1.84 12.94
C PHE A 16 -9.29 -1.13 11.58
N MET A 17 -10.15 -1.52 10.62
CA MET A 17 -10.27 -0.79 9.35
C MET A 17 -10.82 0.63 9.56
N ALA A 18 -11.82 0.80 10.40
CA ALA A 18 -12.35 2.12 10.76
C ALA A 18 -11.29 2.97 11.50
N LEU A 19 -10.57 2.36 12.45
CA LEU A 19 -9.45 3.01 13.15
C LEU A 19 -8.32 3.40 12.19
N ALA A 20 -7.96 2.54 11.24
CA ALA A 20 -6.95 2.84 10.22
C ALA A 20 -7.35 4.04 9.37
N PHE A 21 -8.61 4.09 8.94
CA PHE A 21 -9.15 5.23 8.19
C PHE A 21 -9.18 6.51 9.04
N GLY A 22 -9.64 6.43 10.27
CA GLY A 22 -9.63 7.55 11.22
C GLY A 22 -8.22 8.07 11.50
N ALA A 23 -7.26 7.16 11.73
CA ALA A 23 -5.86 7.52 11.93
C ALA A 23 -5.25 8.17 10.70
N PHE A 24 -5.56 7.68 9.49
CA PHE A 24 -5.14 8.31 8.24
C PHE A 24 -5.59 9.77 8.16
N LEU A 25 -6.87 10.03 8.44
CA LEU A 25 -7.42 11.39 8.40
C LEU A 25 -6.82 12.28 9.49
N LEU A 26 -6.66 11.74 10.70
CA LEU A 26 -6.09 12.46 11.84
C LEU A 26 -4.63 12.85 11.59
N VAL A 27 -3.78 11.88 11.24
CA VAL A 27 -2.37 12.13 10.95
C VAL A 27 -2.22 13.14 9.82
N ARG A 28 -3.02 12.98 8.75
CA ARG A 28 -3.00 13.94 7.65
C ARG A 28 -3.41 15.35 8.07
N ARG A 29 -4.36 15.48 9.01
CA ARG A 29 -4.80 16.78 9.54
C ARG A 29 -3.74 17.43 10.42
N CYS A 30 -2.97 16.63 11.15
CA CYS A 30 -1.89 17.09 12.04
C CYS A 30 -0.62 17.46 11.29
N LEU A 31 -0.44 17.04 10.02
CA LEU A 31 0.73 17.41 9.24
C LEU A 31 0.69 18.91 8.87
N PRO A 32 1.87 19.58 8.83
CA PRO A 32 1.97 20.96 8.39
C PRO A 32 1.37 21.16 7.00
N ARG A 33 0.54 22.19 6.81
CA ARG A 33 -0.10 22.49 5.52
C ARG A 33 0.88 22.79 4.40
N GLU A 34 2.06 23.28 4.73
CA GLU A 34 3.17 23.50 3.78
C GLU A 34 3.64 22.22 3.10
N SER A 35 3.44 21.06 3.74
CA SER A 35 3.78 19.75 3.19
C SER A 35 2.76 19.26 2.13
N SER A 36 1.67 20.00 1.90
CA SER A 36 0.60 19.55 1.00
C SER A 36 0.37 20.50 -0.18
N PRO A 37 1.02 20.25 -1.33
CA PRO A 37 0.75 20.99 -2.57
C PRO A 37 -0.73 20.93 -3.01
N LEU A 38 -1.50 19.99 -2.46
CA LEU A 38 -2.94 19.88 -2.70
C LEU A 38 -3.74 21.13 -2.31
N SER A 39 -3.21 21.99 -1.42
CA SER A 39 -3.87 23.25 -1.06
C SER A 39 -3.98 24.22 -2.26
N LYS A 40 -3.08 24.07 -3.24
CA LYS A 40 -3.05 24.87 -4.48
C LYS A 40 -4.10 24.39 -5.51
N LEU A 41 -4.71 23.22 -5.32
CA LEU A 41 -5.71 22.65 -6.24
C LEU A 41 -7.12 23.10 -5.86
N GLY A 42 -7.96 23.29 -6.87
CA GLY A 42 -9.39 23.49 -6.70
C GLY A 42 -10.11 22.26 -6.15
N LEU A 43 -11.33 22.44 -5.68
CA LEU A 43 -12.13 21.35 -5.12
C LEU A 43 -12.39 20.24 -6.16
N ARG A 44 -12.67 20.62 -7.41
CA ARG A 44 -12.89 19.70 -8.53
C ARG A 44 -11.67 18.80 -8.78
N GLU A 45 -10.47 19.39 -8.85
CA GLU A 45 -9.21 18.66 -9.08
C GLU A 45 -8.92 17.70 -7.94
N ARG A 46 -9.09 18.13 -6.69
CA ARG A 46 -8.94 17.25 -5.52
C ARG A 46 -9.91 16.07 -5.55
N PHE A 47 -11.16 16.32 -5.95
CA PHE A 47 -12.17 15.27 -6.07
C PHE A 47 -11.80 14.27 -7.17
N VAL A 48 -11.36 14.75 -8.34
CA VAL A 48 -10.91 13.87 -9.43
C VAL A 48 -9.72 13.01 -9.01
N LEU A 49 -8.70 13.59 -8.36
CA LEU A 49 -7.54 12.83 -7.87
C LEU A 49 -7.94 11.80 -6.80
N ALA A 50 -8.82 12.16 -5.87
CA ALA A 50 -9.32 11.24 -4.85
C ALA A 50 -10.11 10.08 -5.46
N SER A 51 -10.99 10.39 -6.44
CA SER A 51 -11.76 9.37 -7.15
C SER A 51 -10.87 8.46 -7.99
N ALA A 52 -9.84 9.00 -8.65
CA ALA A 52 -8.84 8.23 -9.40
C ALA A 52 -8.04 7.30 -8.47
N ALA A 53 -7.60 7.79 -7.30
CA ALA A 53 -6.92 6.97 -6.31
C ALA A 53 -7.81 5.83 -5.80
N PHE A 54 -9.06 6.12 -5.49
CA PHE A 54 -10.01 5.14 -4.98
C PHE A 54 -10.36 4.09 -6.03
N ALA A 55 -10.75 4.51 -7.24
CA ALA A 55 -11.12 3.60 -8.31
C ALA A 55 -9.93 2.74 -8.76
N GLY A 56 -8.77 3.36 -8.99
CA GLY A 56 -7.54 2.65 -9.34
C GLY A 56 -7.11 1.65 -8.27
N GLY A 57 -7.19 2.06 -7.00
CA GLY A 57 -6.89 1.20 -5.87
C GLY A 57 -7.85 0.01 -5.77
N ALA A 58 -9.15 0.25 -5.85
CA ALA A 58 -10.17 -0.79 -5.73
C ALA A 58 -10.11 -1.80 -6.89
N ILE A 59 -9.95 -1.33 -8.12
CA ILE A 59 -9.88 -2.19 -9.31
C ILE A 59 -8.58 -2.99 -9.32
N CYS A 60 -7.43 -2.32 -9.20
CA CYS A 60 -6.14 -2.99 -9.31
C CYS A 60 -5.86 -3.94 -8.14
N ALA A 61 -6.42 -3.69 -6.94
CA ALA A 61 -6.32 -4.63 -5.82
C ALA A 61 -6.85 -6.03 -6.13
N LYS A 62 -7.78 -6.15 -7.06
CA LYS A 62 -8.39 -7.43 -7.48
C LYS A 62 -7.61 -8.13 -8.58
N ILE A 63 -6.85 -7.43 -9.42
CA ILE A 63 -6.21 -7.97 -10.62
C ILE A 63 -5.31 -9.19 -10.31
N PRO A 64 -4.34 -9.16 -9.38
CA PRO A 64 -3.49 -10.31 -9.13
C PRO A 64 -4.26 -11.53 -8.66
N PHE A 65 -5.32 -11.32 -7.89
CA PHE A 65 -6.18 -12.41 -7.42
C PHE A 65 -6.97 -13.05 -8.55
N VAL A 66 -7.53 -12.25 -9.45
CA VAL A 66 -8.25 -12.74 -10.63
C VAL A 66 -7.30 -13.49 -11.56
N VAL A 67 -6.09 -12.96 -11.80
CA VAL A 67 -5.08 -13.63 -12.62
C VAL A 67 -4.64 -14.97 -12.01
N ALA A 68 -4.41 -15.03 -10.71
CA ALA A 68 -4.05 -16.26 -10.01
C ALA A 68 -5.17 -17.32 -10.04
N SER A 69 -6.43 -16.92 -10.18
CA SER A 69 -7.60 -17.82 -10.25
C SER A 69 -7.99 -18.22 -11.68
N ILE A 70 -7.28 -17.77 -12.71
CA ILE A 70 -7.53 -18.18 -14.10
C ILE A 70 -7.38 -19.70 -14.23
N GLY A 71 -8.42 -20.34 -14.74
CA GLY A 71 -8.49 -21.81 -14.87
C GLY A 71 -9.15 -22.54 -13.70
N GLN A 72 -9.43 -21.89 -12.58
CA GLN A 72 -10.10 -22.48 -11.41
C GLN A 72 -11.56 -22.02 -11.24
N SER A 73 -11.91 -20.83 -11.71
CA SER A 73 -13.26 -20.27 -11.62
C SER A 73 -13.61 -19.41 -12.84
N SER A 74 -14.92 -19.20 -13.09
CA SER A 74 -15.34 -18.21 -14.09
C SER A 74 -14.88 -16.81 -13.66
N GLY A 75 -14.35 -16.00 -14.59
CA GLY A 75 -13.73 -14.70 -14.30
C GLY A 75 -14.63 -13.75 -13.48
N LEU A 76 -15.96 -13.81 -13.67
CA LEU A 76 -16.91 -12.98 -12.90
C LEU A 76 -17.02 -13.44 -11.44
N LEU A 77 -16.98 -14.75 -11.16
CA LEU A 77 -16.98 -15.30 -9.80
C LEU A 77 -15.66 -15.01 -9.08
N ALA A 78 -14.52 -15.09 -9.79
CA ALA A 78 -13.22 -14.69 -9.23
C ALA A 78 -13.21 -13.20 -8.85
N TRP A 79 -13.84 -12.35 -9.66
CA TRP A 79 -13.96 -10.93 -9.35
C TRP A 79 -14.86 -10.66 -8.14
N ALA A 80 -15.92 -11.44 -7.95
CA ALA A 80 -16.83 -11.34 -6.81
C ALA A 80 -16.24 -11.92 -5.50
N ALA A 81 -15.28 -12.83 -5.60
CA ALA A 81 -14.64 -13.47 -4.43
C ALA A 81 -13.82 -12.48 -3.58
N ASP A 82 -13.67 -12.81 -2.29
CA ASP A 82 -12.99 -11.97 -1.28
C ASP A 82 -11.46 -12.04 -1.36
N GLY A 83 -10.89 -11.70 -2.50
CA GLY A 83 -9.44 -11.56 -2.66
C GLY A 83 -9.06 -10.13 -3.03
N LYS A 84 -8.23 -9.48 -2.20
CA LYS A 84 -7.71 -8.11 -2.46
C LYS A 84 -6.26 -8.02 -2.03
N THR A 85 -5.42 -7.41 -2.87
CA THR A 85 -4.02 -7.18 -2.55
C THR A 85 -3.75 -5.70 -2.31
N ILE A 86 -3.19 -5.40 -1.15
CA ILE A 86 -2.82 -4.01 -0.79
C ILE A 86 -1.82 -3.46 -1.80
N THR A 87 -0.83 -4.26 -2.18
CA THR A 87 0.26 -3.86 -3.06
C THR A 87 -0.20 -3.45 -4.45
N ALA A 88 -1.03 -4.29 -5.10
CA ALA A 88 -1.61 -3.94 -6.39
C ALA A 88 -2.60 -2.77 -6.28
N GLY A 89 -3.32 -2.67 -5.15
CA GLY A 89 -4.16 -1.51 -4.85
C GLY A 89 -3.37 -0.21 -4.76
N LEU A 90 -2.23 -0.22 -4.08
CA LEU A 90 -1.34 0.95 -4.00
C LEU A 90 -0.75 1.32 -5.36
N ALA A 91 -0.31 0.32 -6.14
CA ALA A 91 0.18 0.54 -7.50
C ALA A 91 -0.89 1.16 -8.39
N GLY A 92 -2.12 0.61 -8.37
CA GLY A 92 -3.24 1.12 -9.13
C GLY A 92 -3.67 2.52 -8.72
N ALA A 93 -3.75 2.79 -7.41
CA ALA A 93 -4.05 4.12 -6.90
C ALA A 93 -2.99 5.15 -7.35
N TYR A 94 -1.71 4.79 -7.24
CA TYR A 94 -0.61 5.66 -7.66
C TYR A 94 -0.68 5.97 -9.16
N LEU A 95 -0.76 4.93 -10.00
CA LEU A 95 -0.81 5.07 -11.46
C LEU A 95 -2.03 5.88 -11.92
N CYS A 96 -3.21 5.60 -11.38
CA CYS A 96 -4.43 6.33 -11.76
C CYS A 96 -4.35 7.81 -11.34
N VAL A 97 -3.73 8.13 -10.20
CA VAL A 97 -3.48 9.52 -9.80
C VAL A 97 -2.51 10.20 -10.77
N GLU A 98 -1.41 9.55 -11.15
CA GLU A 98 -0.46 10.14 -12.12
C GLU A 98 -1.11 10.34 -13.50
N ILE A 99 -1.94 9.40 -13.97
CA ILE A 99 -2.73 9.54 -15.20
C ILE A 99 -3.71 10.71 -15.07
N ALA A 100 -4.46 10.80 -13.99
CA ALA A 100 -5.41 11.91 -13.77
C ALA A 100 -4.71 13.27 -13.71
N LYS A 101 -3.54 13.36 -13.07
CA LYS A 101 -2.68 14.55 -13.05
C LYS A 101 -2.27 14.97 -14.46
N TRP A 102 -1.88 13.98 -15.28
CA TRP A 102 -1.52 14.24 -16.68
C TRP A 102 -2.68 14.87 -17.46
N PHE A 103 -3.89 14.33 -17.33
CA PHE A 103 -5.10 14.90 -17.96
C PHE A 103 -5.47 16.30 -17.44
N LEU A 104 -5.23 16.55 -16.15
CA LEU A 104 -5.49 17.85 -15.52
C LEU A 104 -4.36 18.87 -15.70
N GLY A 105 -3.26 18.51 -16.36
CA GLY A 105 -2.09 19.38 -16.52
C GLY A 105 -1.32 19.64 -15.22
N ILE A 106 -1.53 18.86 -14.16
CA ILE A 106 -0.89 19.00 -12.86
C ILE A 106 0.53 18.41 -12.92
N ARG A 107 1.56 19.23 -12.87
CA ARG A 107 2.96 18.82 -13.02
C ARG A 107 3.73 18.67 -11.71
N PHE A 108 3.16 19.06 -10.59
CA PHE A 108 3.79 18.93 -9.28
C PHE A 108 3.38 17.65 -8.55
N LYS A 109 4.20 17.22 -7.59
CA LYS A 109 3.93 16.02 -6.78
C LYS A 109 2.89 16.32 -5.71
N THR A 110 1.92 15.43 -5.60
CA THR A 110 0.81 15.55 -4.63
C THR A 110 0.88 14.48 -3.55
N GLY A 111 1.79 13.50 -3.67
CA GLY A 111 1.80 12.28 -2.88
C GLY A 111 2.43 12.39 -1.49
N ASP A 112 3.34 13.32 -1.27
CA ASP A 112 4.15 13.40 -0.04
C ASP A 112 3.33 13.50 1.24
N SER A 113 2.26 14.27 1.20
CA SER A 113 1.35 14.43 2.36
C SER A 113 0.58 13.16 2.72
N PHE A 114 0.65 12.13 1.89
CA PHE A 114 0.01 10.84 2.13
C PHE A 114 0.97 9.77 2.65
N ALA A 115 2.28 9.95 2.52
CA ALA A 115 3.26 8.92 2.88
C ALA A 115 3.14 8.46 4.34
N LEU A 116 3.24 9.39 5.28
CA LEU A 116 3.12 9.10 6.71
C LEU A 116 1.70 8.62 7.11
N PRO A 117 0.61 9.29 6.71
CA PRO A 117 -0.75 8.79 7.00
C PRO A 117 -1.00 7.38 6.49
N LEU A 118 -0.49 7.06 5.29
CA LEU A 118 -0.62 5.74 4.69
C LEU A 118 0.13 4.67 5.48
N ALA A 119 1.38 4.94 5.90
CA ALA A 119 2.15 4.01 6.72
C ALA A 119 1.45 3.69 8.04
N VAL A 120 0.93 4.71 8.74
CA VAL A 120 0.16 4.53 9.98
C VAL A 120 -1.12 3.74 9.75
N ALA A 121 -1.86 4.06 8.68
CA ALA A 121 -3.10 3.35 8.36
C ALA A 121 -2.85 1.88 8.02
N LEU A 122 -1.81 1.57 7.25
CA LEU A 122 -1.46 0.19 6.92
C LEU A 122 -1.00 -0.58 8.16
N MET A 123 -0.22 0.02 9.04
CA MET A 123 0.16 -0.58 10.33
C MET A 123 -1.07 -1.01 11.13
N ILE A 124 -2.04 -0.11 11.30
CA ILE A 124 -3.26 -0.38 12.06
C ILE A 124 -4.13 -1.43 11.33
N GLY A 125 -4.26 -1.33 10.01
CA GLY A 125 -5.02 -2.29 9.22
C GLY A 125 -4.46 -3.71 9.28
N ARG A 126 -3.14 -3.87 9.40
CA ARG A 126 -2.49 -5.18 9.56
C ARG A 126 -2.76 -5.82 10.91
N LEU A 127 -2.94 -5.03 11.96
CA LEU A 127 -3.46 -5.56 13.24
C LEU A 127 -4.86 -6.14 13.08
N GLY A 128 -5.72 -5.51 12.29
CA GLY A 128 -7.04 -6.07 11.96
C GLY A 128 -6.94 -7.43 11.26
N CYS A 129 -6.03 -7.58 10.28
CA CYS A 129 -5.78 -8.88 9.65
C CYS A 129 -5.28 -9.93 10.65
N PHE A 130 -4.44 -9.54 11.59
CA PHE A 130 -3.93 -10.43 12.64
C PHE A 130 -5.06 -10.97 13.52
N PHE A 131 -5.92 -10.12 14.04
CA PHE A 131 -7.06 -10.54 14.87
C PHE A 131 -8.13 -11.33 14.10
N ASN A 132 -8.22 -11.12 12.80
CA ASN A 132 -9.10 -11.92 11.93
C ASN A 132 -8.49 -13.29 11.56
N GLY A 133 -7.22 -13.54 11.89
CA GLY A 133 -6.52 -14.77 11.56
C GLY A 133 -6.28 -14.98 10.05
N CYS A 134 -6.33 -13.92 9.23
CA CYS A 134 -6.13 -13.98 7.79
C CYS A 134 -4.75 -13.46 7.38
N CYS A 135 -4.30 -13.80 6.16
CA CYS A 135 -3.05 -13.30 5.59
C CYS A 135 -1.77 -13.71 6.33
N HIS A 136 -1.81 -14.81 7.10
CA HIS A 136 -0.60 -15.43 7.66
C HIS A 136 0.30 -16.03 6.57
N GLY A 137 1.53 -16.40 6.93
CA GLY A 137 2.46 -17.08 6.03
C GLY A 137 2.31 -18.60 6.07
N ILE A 138 3.32 -19.30 5.55
CA ILE A 138 3.43 -20.77 5.58
C ILE A 138 3.73 -21.26 6.99
N ALA A 139 3.62 -22.59 7.21
CA ALA A 139 4.00 -23.24 8.46
C ALA A 139 5.46 -22.97 8.83
N THR A 140 5.74 -22.85 10.13
CA THR A 140 7.06 -22.54 10.62
C THR A 140 7.35 -23.24 11.94
N ASN A 141 8.63 -23.58 12.16
CA ASN A 141 9.13 -24.09 13.44
C ASN A 141 9.79 -22.99 14.30
N LEU A 142 9.68 -21.73 13.89
CA LEU A 142 10.26 -20.62 14.64
C LEU A 142 9.52 -20.40 15.97
N PRO A 143 10.20 -19.97 17.05
CA PRO A 143 9.59 -19.86 18.37
C PRO A 143 8.49 -18.80 18.47
N TRP A 144 8.36 -17.92 17.49
CA TRP A 144 7.30 -16.92 17.38
C TRP A 144 6.21 -17.29 16.35
N GLY A 145 6.19 -18.55 15.87
CA GLY A 145 5.08 -19.07 15.08
C GLY A 145 3.78 -19.01 15.88
N ILE A 146 2.69 -18.58 15.24
CA ILE A 146 1.38 -18.44 15.87
C ILE A 146 0.39 -19.39 15.22
N ASP A 147 -0.35 -20.12 16.05
CA ASP A 147 -1.42 -20.96 15.56
C ASP A 147 -2.68 -20.14 15.26
N PHE A 148 -3.01 -20.06 13.99
CA PHE A 148 -4.23 -19.42 13.53
C PHE A 148 -5.32 -20.48 13.30
N GLN A 149 -6.24 -20.58 14.25
CA GLN A 149 -7.45 -21.42 14.15
C GLN A 149 -7.18 -22.95 14.01
N GLY A 150 -6.13 -23.45 14.64
CA GLY A 150 -5.80 -24.89 14.63
C GLY A 150 -5.03 -25.36 13.39
N LEU A 151 -4.44 -24.44 12.62
CA LEU A 151 -3.60 -24.76 11.46
C LEU A 151 -2.15 -25.11 11.85
N GLY A 152 -1.81 -25.04 13.15
CA GLY A 152 -0.46 -25.15 13.66
C GLY A 152 0.34 -23.83 13.55
N PRO A 153 1.62 -23.84 13.99
CA PRO A 153 2.43 -22.62 13.98
C PRO A 153 2.69 -22.11 12.57
N MET A 154 2.23 -20.90 12.27
CA MET A 154 2.39 -20.20 11.00
C MET A 154 3.21 -18.92 11.19
N HIS A 155 3.88 -18.46 10.13
CA HIS A 155 4.52 -17.15 10.13
C HIS A 155 3.47 -16.04 10.32
N PRO A 156 3.55 -15.21 11.38
CA PRO A 156 2.64 -14.07 11.58
C PRO A 156 3.05 -12.89 10.70
N THR A 157 2.90 -13.06 9.38
CA THR A 157 3.32 -12.05 8.40
C THR A 157 2.61 -10.71 8.58
N GLN A 158 1.42 -10.71 9.19
CA GLN A 158 0.70 -9.49 9.57
C GLN A 158 1.52 -8.65 10.58
N LEU A 159 2.11 -9.29 11.60
CA LEU A 159 2.96 -8.61 12.59
C LEU A 159 4.26 -8.12 11.97
N TYR A 160 4.84 -8.86 11.03
CA TYR A 160 6.02 -8.39 10.30
C TYR A 160 5.70 -7.12 9.50
N GLU A 161 4.51 -7.04 8.86
CA GLU A 161 4.07 -5.84 8.18
C GLU A 161 3.75 -4.69 9.17
N VAL A 162 3.22 -4.97 10.36
CA VAL A 162 3.03 -3.97 11.41
C VAL A 162 4.37 -3.35 11.81
N LEU A 163 5.40 -4.16 12.02
CA LEU A 163 6.75 -3.68 12.35
C LEU A 163 7.35 -2.86 11.21
N PHE A 164 7.22 -3.33 9.97
CA PHE A 164 7.71 -2.60 8.81
C PHE A 164 7.02 -1.23 8.68
N HIS A 165 5.70 -1.19 8.67
CA HIS A 165 4.96 0.06 8.51
C HIS A 165 5.13 1.00 9.70
N GLY A 166 5.25 0.46 10.92
CA GLY A 166 5.55 1.24 12.12
C GLY A 166 6.93 1.89 12.05
N SER A 167 7.96 1.12 11.68
CA SER A 167 9.30 1.66 11.46
C SER A 167 9.32 2.71 10.36
N MET A 168 8.62 2.46 9.26
CA MET A 168 8.49 3.43 8.17
C MET A 168 7.73 4.69 8.59
N ALA A 169 6.72 4.57 9.45
CA ALA A 169 6.03 5.74 10.00
C ALA A 169 6.97 6.64 10.82
N LEU A 170 7.84 6.04 11.65
CA LEU A 170 8.86 6.79 12.41
C LEU A 170 9.88 7.47 11.49
N VAL A 171 10.37 6.75 10.47
CA VAL A 171 11.29 7.32 9.47
C VAL A 171 10.63 8.47 8.72
N LEU A 172 9.41 8.28 8.21
CA LEU A 172 8.68 9.31 7.48
C LEU A 172 8.33 10.52 8.36
N TRP A 173 8.04 10.30 9.63
CA TRP A 173 7.86 11.37 10.60
C TRP A 173 9.14 12.21 10.75
N HIS A 174 10.29 11.55 10.95
CA HIS A 174 11.58 12.23 11.03
C HIS A 174 11.91 13.00 9.74
N LEU A 175 11.74 12.37 8.56
CA LEU A 175 11.96 13.01 7.26
C LEU A 175 11.04 14.20 7.02
N THR A 176 9.84 14.17 7.60
CA THR A 176 8.89 15.29 7.49
C THR A 176 9.33 16.47 8.35
N LEU A 177 9.76 16.21 9.60
CA LEU A 177 10.25 17.26 10.50
C LEU A 177 11.56 17.88 9.99
N SER A 178 12.49 17.05 9.49
CA SER A 178 13.78 17.50 8.95
C SER A 178 13.70 18.07 7.53
N LYS A 179 12.50 18.11 6.93
CA LYS A 179 12.24 18.55 5.54
C LYS A 179 13.07 17.80 4.48
N GLN A 180 13.61 16.62 4.83
CA GLN A 180 14.36 15.78 3.91
C GLN A 180 13.44 15.02 2.95
N LEU A 181 13.97 14.65 1.79
CA LEU A 181 13.27 13.94 0.72
C LEU A 181 11.91 14.58 0.37
N ALA A 182 11.81 15.93 0.51
CA ALA A 182 10.60 16.62 0.10
C ALA A 182 10.28 16.29 -1.36
N THR A 183 9.01 16.03 -1.66
CA THR A 183 8.49 15.58 -2.95
C THR A 183 8.72 14.09 -3.28
N HIS A 184 9.59 13.37 -2.56
CA HIS A 184 9.92 11.97 -2.84
C HIS A 184 9.57 10.98 -1.72
N ARG A 185 9.01 11.44 -0.59
CA ARG A 185 8.72 10.58 0.58
C ARG A 185 7.77 9.44 0.28
N LEU A 186 6.73 9.68 -0.52
CA LEU A 186 5.80 8.63 -0.92
C LEU A 186 6.50 7.60 -1.82
N GLN A 187 7.28 8.03 -2.81
CA GLN A 187 8.03 7.11 -3.69
C GLN A 187 9.05 6.28 -2.88
N PHE A 188 9.79 6.92 -1.97
CA PHE A 188 10.72 6.27 -1.06
C PHE A 188 10.03 5.16 -0.26
N TYR A 189 8.92 5.48 0.38
CA TYR A 189 8.15 4.53 1.16
C TYR A 189 7.63 3.36 0.31
N LEU A 190 7.06 3.65 -0.87
CA LEU A 190 6.51 2.62 -1.75
C LEU A 190 7.61 1.71 -2.33
N ILE A 191 8.79 2.25 -2.68
CA ILE A 191 9.94 1.44 -3.15
C ILE A 191 10.38 0.48 -2.04
N LEU A 192 10.56 0.97 -0.81
CA LEU A 192 10.95 0.12 0.31
C LEU A 192 9.88 -0.94 0.62
N TYR A 193 8.61 -0.59 0.49
CA TYR A 193 7.53 -1.54 0.66
C TYR A 193 7.51 -2.60 -0.45
N CYS A 194 7.80 -2.23 -1.69
CA CYS A 194 7.95 -3.19 -2.79
C CYS A 194 9.08 -4.19 -2.50
N ILE A 195 10.24 -3.72 -2.05
CA ILE A 195 11.38 -4.58 -1.69
C ILE A 195 11.01 -5.52 -0.54
N TYR A 196 10.49 -4.95 0.56
CA TYR A 196 10.05 -5.72 1.72
C TYR A 196 9.04 -6.80 1.31
N ARG A 197 8.05 -6.42 0.53
CA ARG A 197 6.96 -7.31 0.13
C ARG A 197 7.42 -8.39 -0.85
N PHE A 198 8.36 -8.06 -1.76
CA PHE A 198 8.98 -9.03 -2.66
C PHE A 198 9.71 -10.13 -1.87
N ILE A 199 10.45 -9.74 -0.83
CA ILE A 199 11.19 -10.69 0.03
C ILE A 199 10.21 -11.52 0.86
N THR A 200 9.24 -10.90 1.53
CA THR A 200 8.31 -11.61 2.42
C THR A 200 7.28 -12.46 1.69
N GLU A 201 7.15 -12.32 0.38
CA GLU A 201 6.29 -13.19 -0.43
C GLU A 201 6.80 -14.63 -0.46
N THR A 202 8.10 -14.87 -0.26
CA THR A 202 8.69 -16.22 -0.22
C THR A 202 8.17 -17.07 0.95
N ILE A 203 7.67 -16.45 1.99
CA ILE A 203 7.07 -17.12 3.15
C ILE A 203 5.53 -17.11 3.12
N ARG A 204 4.93 -16.88 1.94
CA ARG A 204 3.48 -16.93 1.74
C ARG A 204 3.08 -18.12 0.90
N PRO A 205 1.85 -18.65 1.10
CA PRO A 205 1.36 -19.87 0.41
C PRO A 205 0.89 -19.57 -1.03
N GLU A 206 1.44 -18.57 -1.70
CA GLU A 206 0.99 -18.14 -3.02
C GLU A 206 1.66 -18.96 -4.12
N PRO A 207 0.91 -19.41 -5.15
CA PRO A 207 1.48 -20.21 -6.22
C PRO A 207 2.42 -19.41 -7.11
N ALA A 208 3.47 -20.07 -7.61
CA ALA A 208 4.35 -19.51 -8.63
C ALA A 208 3.57 -19.30 -9.95
N PHE A 209 3.75 -18.14 -10.57
CA PHE A 209 3.10 -17.76 -11.82
C PHE A 209 4.03 -17.87 -13.04
N GLY A 210 5.29 -17.50 -12.89
CA GLY A 210 6.28 -17.57 -13.98
C GLY A 210 7.69 -17.27 -13.48
N LEU A 211 8.69 -17.92 -14.05
CA LEU A 211 10.10 -17.85 -13.61
C LEU A 211 10.28 -18.11 -12.10
N GLY A 212 9.43 -18.94 -11.49
CA GLY A 212 9.48 -19.20 -10.06
C GLY A 212 8.98 -18.08 -9.16
N LEU A 213 8.48 -16.97 -9.71
CA LEU A 213 7.92 -15.84 -8.97
C LEU A 213 6.40 -15.89 -8.94
N THR A 214 5.81 -15.41 -7.84
CA THR A 214 4.35 -15.25 -7.75
C THR A 214 3.90 -14.03 -8.57
N ILE A 215 2.61 -13.95 -8.90
CA ILE A 215 2.02 -12.77 -9.55
C ILE A 215 2.20 -11.50 -8.69
N PHE A 216 2.22 -11.67 -7.37
CA PHE A 216 2.42 -10.58 -6.42
C PHE A 216 3.88 -10.08 -6.45
N GLN A 217 4.86 -10.98 -6.55
CA GLN A 217 6.27 -10.59 -6.73
C GLN A 217 6.50 -9.86 -8.05
N TRP A 218 5.89 -10.31 -9.16
CA TRP A 218 5.91 -9.58 -10.42
C TRP A 218 5.33 -8.17 -10.30
N THR A 219 4.21 -8.05 -9.61
CA THR A 219 3.59 -6.73 -9.37
C THR A 219 4.53 -5.81 -8.60
N MET A 220 5.19 -6.33 -7.55
CA MET A 220 6.14 -5.53 -6.75
C MET A 220 7.38 -5.12 -7.53
N LEU A 221 7.92 -6.05 -8.30
CA LEU A 221 9.10 -5.81 -9.13
C LEU A 221 8.82 -4.71 -10.16
N LEU A 222 7.76 -4.85 -10.94
CA LEU A 222 7.41 -3.89 -11.99
C LEU A 222 7.05 -2.52 -11.41
N PHE A 223 6.29 -2.48 -10.33
CA PHE A 223 5.92 -1.22 -9.69
C PHE A 223 7.14 -0.54 -9.06
N GLY A 224 7.99 -1.28 -8.33
CA GLY A 224 9.19 -0.76 -7.71
C GLY A 224 10.21 -0.23 -8.73
N ILE A 225 10.42 -0.95 -9.84
CA ILE A 225 11.27 -0.48 -10.95
C ILE A 225 10.68 0.79 -11.57
N GLY A 226 9.38 0.82 -11.84
CA GLY A 226 8.71 2.02 -12.38
C GLY A 226 8.90 3.25 -11.50
N LEU A 227 8.72 3.10 -10.19
CA LEU A 227 8.95 4.19 -9.22
C LEU A 227 10.42 4.63 -9.17
N ALA A 228 11.37 3.68 -9.24
CA ALA A 228 12.81 3.99 -9.25
C ALA A 228 13.21 4.75 -10.52
N ILE A 229 12.73 4.31 -11.68
CA ILE A 229 12.96 5.00 -12.96
C ILE A 229 12.37 6.41 -12.89
N GLN A 230 11.13 6.55 -12.43
CA GLN A 230 10.49 7.85 -12.28
C GLN A 230 11.33 8.76 -11.37
N TRP A 231 11.78 8.27 -10.22
CA TRP A 231 12.65 9.04 -9.32
C TRP A 231 13.94 9.50 -10.00
N LEU A 232 14.65 8.58 -10.69
CA LEU A 232 15.88 8.92 -11.40
C LEU A 232 15.69 9.98 -12.49
N VAL A 233 14.61 9.86 -13.28
CA VAL A 233 14.29 10.85 -14.32
C VAL A 233 13.98 12.21 -13.70
N GLU A 234 13.23 12.23 -12.63
CA GLU A 234 12.85 13.44 -11.93
C GLU A 234 14.05 14.13 -11.29
N SER A 235 14.92 13.38 -10.60
CA SER A 235 16.14 13.91 -9.99
C SER A 235 17.10 14.50 -11.05
N ARG A 236 17.23 13.85 -12.21
CA ARG A 236 18.03 14.41 -13.32
C ARG A 236 17.47 15.71 -13.87
N ASN A 237 16.14 15.83 -13.95
CA ASN A 237 15.48 17.06 -14.41
C ASN A 237 15.61 18.20 -13.40
N GLU A 238 15.64 17.90 -12.12
CA GLU A 238 15.92 18.88 -11.05
C GLU A 238 17.35 19.44 -11.16
N VAL A 239 18.33 18.56 -11.34
CA VAL A 239 19.76 18.95 -11.53
C VAL A 239 19.95 19.79 -12.79
N ARG A 240 19.23 19.50 -13.88
CA ARG A 240 19.33 20.24 -15.14
C ARG A 240 18.59 21.59 -15.15
N GLY A 241 17.95 21.99 -14.06
CA GLY A 241 17.21 23.25 -13.98
C GLY A 241 15.96 23.31 -14.87
N ASN A 242 15.53 22.20 -15.43
CA ASN A 242 14.46 22.09 -16.42
C ASN A 242 13.06 21.90 -15.80
N ARG A 243 12.93 22.05 -14.47
CA ARG A 243 11.61 22.05 -13.80
C ARG A 243 11.16 23.46 -13.52
N PRO A 244 9.86 23.75 -13.71
CA PRO A 244 9.27 24.86 -13.01
C PRO A 244 9.47 24.58 -11.52
N ARG A 245 10.26 25.43 -10.85
CA ARG A 245 10.41 25.43 -9.39
C ARG A 245 9.03 25.27 -8.79
N ALA A 246 8.90 24.37 -7.81
CA ALA A 246 7.73 24.40 -6.96
C ALA A 246 7.58 25.86 -6.52
N LEU A 247 6.50 26.49 -6.95
CA LEU A 247 6.25 27.91 -6.72
C LEU A 247 6.37 28.15 -5.21
N ASP A 248 7.31 29.02 -4.85
CA ASP A 248 7.48 29.57 -3.51
C ASP A 248 6.15 30.11 -2.95
#